data_a95171b1c52873cce1e66bfce7eb287e
#
_entry.id   a95171b1c52873cce1e66bfce7eb287e
#
_cell.length_a   1.000
_cell.length_b   1.000
_cell.length_c   1.000
_cell.angle_alpha   90.00
_cell.angle_beta   90.00
_cell.angle_gamma   90.00
#
_symmetry.space_group_name_H-M   'P 1'
#
loop_
_entity.id
_entity.type
_entity.pdbx_description
1 polymer ?
#
loop_
_entity_poly.entity_id
_entity_poly.type
_entity_poly.pdbx_seq_one_letter_code
_entity_poly.pdbx_strand_id
1 'polypeptide(L)'
;MSAFAWLRTRLTKSATTAAELLFPAACTFCGELVEANVKASLLCPACRRNLLPETNSFCPKCALPYPELENPTGDCAACRESKPHFDAARTLGLYQLEVRQAVLRIKHATFEPLAMQLGSLLAERLQNNFFTPPPDIVAPVPMHWLK
;
A
#
# COMPACT_ATOMS: atom_id res chain seq x y z
N MET A 1 13.18 -21.59 34.88
CA MET A 1 13.39 -20.55 33.83
C MET A 1 14.83 -20.07 33.99
N SER A 2 15.71 -20.35 33.04
CA SER A 2 17.17 -20.20 33.23
C SER A 2 17.61 -18.74 33.06
N ALA A 3 18.59 -18.32 33.87
CA ALA A 3 19.22 -17.00 33.83
C ALA A 3 19.72 -16.61 32.42
N PHE A 4 20.05 -17.58 31.58
CA PHE A 4 20.45 -17.39 30.19
C PHE A 4 19.35 -16.82 29.28
N ALA A 5 18.09 -17.18 29.49
CA ALA A 5 16.98 -16.66 28.71
C ALA A 5 16.73 -15.15 29.01
N TRP A 6 16.87 -14.79 30.30
CA TRP A 6 16.71 -13.39 30.74
C TRP A 6 17.85 -12.49 30.21
N LEU A 7 19.09 -12.98 30.21
CA LEU A 7 20.26 -12.25 29.70
C LEU A 7 20.15 -12.00 28.18
N ARG A 8 19.74 -13.01 27.40
CA ARG A 8 19.51 -12.87 25.96
C ARG A 8 18.45 -11.80 25.65
N THR A 9 17.34 -11.78 26.41
CA THR A 9 16.25 -10.81 26.21
C THR A 9 16.66 -9.36 26.54
N ARG A 10 17.55 -9.15 27.51
CA ARG A 10 18.08 -7.82 27.81
C ARG A 10 19.11 -7.35 26.79
N LEU A 11 20.02 -8.21 26.35
CA LEU A 11 21.02 -7.88 25.33
C LEU A 11 20.38 -7.56 23.99
N THR A 12 19.35 -8.28 23.57
CA THR A 12 18.62 -7.98 22.33
C THR A 12 17.87 -6.66 22.42
N LYS A 13 17.23 -6.33 23.55
CA LYS A 13 16.55 -5.04 23.74
C LYS A 13 17.53 -3.86 23.72
N SER A 14 18.70 -3.98 24.34
CA SER A 14 19.71 -2.91 24.33
C SER A 14 20.32 -2.71 22.95
N ALA A 15 20.55 -3.79 22.19
CA ALA A 15 21.06 -3.70 20.82
C ALA A 15 20.03 -3.10 19.85
N THR A 16 18.74 -3.39 19.99
CA THR A 16 17.68 -2.78 19.19
C THR A 16 17.56 -1.30 19.49
N THR A 17 17.63 -0.87 20.76
CA THR A 17 17.57 0.55 21.14
C THR A 17 18.77 1.33 20.60
N ALA A 18 19.97 0.77 20.63
CA ALA A 18 21.16 1.40 20.04
C ALA A 18 21.08 1.52 18.51
N ALA A 19 20.57 0.49 17.85
CA ALA A 19 20.34 0.51 16.40
C ALA A 19 19.27 1.52 15.99
N GLU A 20 18.20 1.65 16.75
CA GLU A 20 17.14 2.66 16.53
C GLU A 20 17.64 4.11 16.72
N LEU A 21 18.62 4.33 17.61
CA LEU A 21 19.26 5.64 17.77
C LEU A 21 20.17 6.01 16.59
N LEU A 22 20.87 5.02 16.02
CA LEU A 22 21.77 5.23 14.89
C LEU A 22 21.04 5.22 13.53
N PHE A 23 19.97 4.43 13.43
CA PHE A 23 19.15 4.25 12.24
C PHE A 23 17.66 4.39 12.59
N PRO A 24 17.18 5.58 12.87
CA PRO A 24 15.79 5.79 13.22
C PRO A 24 14.90 5.44 12.02
N ALA A 25 13.74 4.82 12.31
CA ALA A 25 12.77 4.50 11.28
C ALA A 25 12.26 5.80 10.63
N ALA A 26 12.34 5.85 9.31
CA ALA A 26 11.87 6.98 8.53
C ALA A 26 10.78 6.57 7.54
N CYS A 27 9.84 7.46 7.30
CA CYS A 27 8.79 7.27 6.31
C CYS A 27 9.39 7.07 4.92
N THR A 28 9.06 5.95 4.27
CA THR A 28 9.59 5.59 2.95
C THR A 28 9.14 6.54 1.85
N PHE A 29 8.12 7.37 2.10
CA PHE A 29 7.62 8.34 1.14
C PHE A 29 8.16 9.77 1.38
N CYS A 30 8.02 10.33 2.59
CA CYS A 30 8.44 11.71 2.86
C CYS A 30 9.79 11.82 3.59
N GLY A 31 10.33 10.72 4.13
CA GLY A 31 11.59 10.72 4.89
C GLY A 31 11.45 11.18 6.35
N GLU A 32 10.26 11.59 6.81
CA GLU A 32 10.04 12.01 8.19
C GLU A 32 10.19 10.85 9.16
N LEU A 33 10.71 11.09 10.34
CA LEU A 33 10.90 10.07 11.36
C LEU A 33 9.56 9.51 11.82
N VAL A 34 9.45 8.19 11.88
CA VAL A 34 8.26 7.47 12.37
C VAL A 34 8.58 6.81 13.70
N GLU A 35 7.65 6.89 14.65
CA GLU A 35 7.82 6.19 15.93
C GLU A 35 7.87 4.68 15.71
N ALA A 36 8.86 4.02 16.34
CA ALA A 36 9.11 2.57 16.22
C ALA A 36 7.93 1.67 16.62
N ASN A 37 6.88 2.22 17.23
CA ASN A 37 5.67 1.49 17.62
C ASN A 37 4.71 1.20 16.44
N VAL A 38 4.95 1.79 15.28
CA VAL A 38 4.16 1.52 14.07
C VAL A 38 4.78 0.32 13.33
N LYS A 39 4.83 -0.83 13.98
CA LYS A 39 5.50 -2.07 13.50
C LYS A 39 4.97 -2.65 12.19
N ALA A 40 3.92 -2.13 11.62
CA ALA A 40 3.31 -2.67 10.40
C ALA A 40 3.50 -1.79 9.16
N SER A 41 3.89 -0.52 9.30
CA SER A 41 3.98 0.39 8.15
C SER A 41 5.16 1.35 8.30
N LEU A 42 6.03 1.38 7.30
CA LEU A 42 7.08 2.38 7.17
C LEU A 42 6.57 3.67 6.50
N LEU A 43 5.29 3.96 6.64
CA LEU A 43 4.65 5.21 6.22
C LEU A 43 4.18 5.98 7.44
N CYS A 44 4.44 7.28 7.49
CA CYS A 44 3.85 8.13 8.51
C CYS A 44 2.32 8.22 8.33
N PRO A 45 1.55 8.55 9.38
CA PRO A 45 0.08 8.60 9.30
C PRO A 45 -0.44 9.57 8.22
N ALA A 46 0.25 10.68 7.98
CA ALA A 46 -0.11 11.64 6.94
C ALA A 46 0.05 11.04 5.54
N CYS A 47 1.22 10.47 5.23
CA CYS A 47 1.48 9.82 3.94
C CYS A 47 0.56 8.62 3.71
N ARG A 48 0.26 7.84 4.76
CA ARG A 48 -0.69 6.73 4.64
C ARG A 48 -2.08 7.22 4.25
N ARG A 49 -2.61 8.27 4.88
CA ARG A 49 -3.92 8.85 4.50
C ARG A 49 -3.94 9.39 3.08
N ASN A 50 -2.88 10.06 2.64
CA ASN A 50 -2.80 10.63 1.31
C ASN A 50 -2.68 9.56 0.21
N LEU A 51 -1.97 8.46 0.51
CA LEU A 51 -1.80 7.34 -0.41
C LEU A 51 -3.00 6.39 -0.44
N LEU A 52 -3.78 6.34 0.65
CA LEU A 52 -4.97 5.52 0.78
C LEU A 52 -6.15 6.37 1.26
N PRO A 53 -6.73 7.23 0.42
CA PRO A 53 -7.86 8.06 0.79
C PRO A 53 -9.09 7.20 1.11
N GLU A 54 -9.76 7.50 2.23
CA GLU A 54 -10.89 6.71 2.73
C GLU A 54 -12.19 6.98 1.96
N THR A 55 -12.29 8.12 1.28
CA THR A 55 -13.57 8.73 0.86
C THR A 55 -13.95 8.55 -0.59
N ASN A 56 -13.20 7.79 -1.39
CA ASN A 56 -13.55 7.65 -2.80
C ASN A 56 -14.38 6.38 -3.03
N SER A 57 -15.65 6.56 -3.33
CA SER A 57 -16.46 5.50 -3.93
C SER A 57 -15.96 5.22 -5.35
N PHE A 58 -15.59 3.97 -5.61
CA PHE A 58 -15.09 3.55 -6.91
C PHE A 58 -16.06 2.55 -7.56
N CYS A 59 -16.15 2.59 -8.88
CA CYS A 59 -16.91 1.60 -9.63
C CYS A 59 -16.39 0.19 -9.31
N PRO A 60 -17.26 -0.76 -8.91
CA PRO A 60 -16.87 -2.12 -8.55
C PRO A 60 -16.22 -2.86 -9.72
N LYS A 61 -16.52 -2.48 -10.95
CA LYS A 61 -15.98 -3.12 -12.16
C LYS A 61 -14.67 -2.51 -12.61
N CYS A 62 -14.61 -1.21 -12.89
CA CYS A 62 -13.41 -0.59 -13.50
C CYS A 62 -12.57 0.28 -12.56
N ALA A 63 -12.97 0.42 -11.30
CA ALA A 63 -12.33 1.30 -10.31
C ALA A 63 -12.28 2.80 -10.70
N LEU A 64 -13.15 3.26 -11.59
CA LEU A 64 -13.31 4.68 -11.84
C LEU A 64 -14.00 5.33 -10.63
N PRO A 65 -13.56 6.50 -10.14
CA PRO A 65 -14.22 7.18 -9.04
C PRO A 65 -15.62 7.66 -9.46
N TYR A 66 -16.58 7.52 -8.55
CA TYR A 66 -17.88 8.14 -8.75
C TYR A 66 -17.83 9.61 -8.36
N PRO A 67 -18.59 10.49 -9.06
CA PRO A 67 -18.87 11.83 -8.56
C PRO A 67 -19.54 11.75 -7.18
N GLU A 68 -19.22 12.68 -6.29
CA GLU A 68 -19.69 12.68 -4.88
C GLU A 68 -21.23 12.66 -4.69
N LEU A 69 -21.99 12.95 -5.74
CA LEU A 69 -23.46 13.05 -5.74
C LEU A 69 -24.19 11.77 -6.20
N GLU A 70 -23.45 10.76 -6.69
CA GLU A 70 -24.08 9.52 -7.14
C GLU A 70 -23.91 8.42 -6.09
N ASN A 71 -25.04 7.88 -5.65
CA ASN A 71 -25.06 6.69 -4.77
C ASN A 71 -24.82 5.45 -5.65
N PRO A 72 -23.62 4.84 -5.65
CA PRO A 72 -23.24 3.91 -6.71
C PRO A 72 -23.83 2.52 -6.46
N THR A 73 -24.96 2.25 -7.06
CA THR A 73 -25.53 0.92 -7.15
C THR A 73 -25.26 0.32 -8.53
N GLY A 74 -24.07 -0.30 -8.70
CA GLY A 74 -23.74 -1.04 -9.92
C GLY A 74 -22.64 -0.39 -10.80
N ASP A 75 -22.60 -0.77 -12.06
CA ASP A 75 -21.57 -0.33 -13.02
C ASP A 75 -21.70 1.16 -13.38
N CYS A 76 -20.58 1.85 -13.49
CA CYS A 76 -20.56 3.25 -13.94
C CYS A 76 -21.00 3.38 -15.41
N ALA A 77 -21.30 4.61 -15.84
CA ALA A 77 -21.73 4.88 -17.22
C ALA A 77 -20.71 4.33 -18.26
N ALA A 78 -19.41 4.54 -18.03
CA ALA A 78 -18.36 4.02 -18.91
C ALA A 78 -18.38 2.49 -19.04
N CYS A 79 -18.61 1.76 -17.95
CA CYS A 79 -18.72 0.31 -17.99
C CYS A 79 -19.98 -0.20 -18.69
N ARG A 80 -21.08 0.53 -18.52
CA ARG A 80 -22.33 0.20 -19.23
C ARG A 80 -22.21 0.39 -20.74
N GLU A 81 -21.46 1.40 -21.16
CA GLU A 81 -21.23 1.70 -22.59
C GLU A 81 -20.17 0.77 -23.19
N SER A 82 -18.98 0.69 -22.58
CA SER A 82 -17.84 -0.03 -23.15
C SER A 82 -17.87 -1.54 -22.92
N LYS A 83 -18.67 -2.02 -21.94
CA LYS A 83 -18.82 -3.44 -21.57
C LYS A 83 -17.46 -4.18 -21.47
N PRO A 84 -16.56 -3.75 -20.60
CA PRO A 84 -15.23 -4.35 -20.50
C PRO A 84 -15.31 -5.85 -20.19
N HIS A 85 -14.38 -6.65 -20.77
CA HIS A 85 -14.35 -8.09 -20.64
C HIS A 85 -13.71 -8.63 -19.36
N PHE A 86 -13.18 -7.77 -18.48
CA PHE A 86 -12.69 -8.16 -17.17
C PHE A 86 -13.80 -8.09 -16.12
N ASP A 87 -13.70 -8.91 -15.07
CA ASP A 87 -14.70 -8.98 -14.00
C ASP A 87 -14.59 -7.77 -13.05
N ALA A 88 -13.39 -7.45 -12.58
CA ALA A 88 -13.18 -6.33 -11.68
C ALA A 88 -11.76 -5.77 -11.74
N ALA A 89 -11.65 -4.46 -11.50
CA ALA A 89 -10.39 -3.77 -11.25
C ALA A 89 -10.39 -3.15 -9.84
N ARG A 90 -9.22 -2.94 -9.28
CA ARG A 90 -9.02 -2.23 -8.01
C ARG A 90 -7.85 -1.28 -8.12
N THR A 91 -7.92 -0.19 -7.37
CA THR A 91 -6.88 0.83 -7.32
C THR A 91 -6.67 1.31 -5.90
N LEU A 92 -5.47 1.80 -5.61
CA LEU A 92 -5.18 2.51 -4.36
C LEU A 92 -5.92 3.84 -4.29
N GLY A 93 -5.98 4.55 -5.41
CA GLY A 93 -6.56 5.88 -5.49
C GLY A 93 -6.41 6.46 -6.90
N LEU A 94 -6.74 7.74 -7.03
CA LEU A 94 -6.54 8.49 -8.27
C LEU A 94 -5.05 8.68 -8.56
N TYR A 95 -4.66 8.57 -9.83
CA TYR A 95 -3.29 8.83 -10.28
C TYR A 95 -2.99 10.35 -10.28
N GLN A 96 -2.99 10.93 -9.10
CA GLN A 96 -2.79 12.37 -8.85
C GLN A 96 -1.89 12.57 -7.63
N LEU A 97 -1.37 13.75 -7.45
CA LEU A 97 -0.61 14.18 -6.26
C LEU A 97 0.36 13.10 -5.75
N GLU A 98 0.21 12.68 -4.50
CA GLU A 98 1.10 11.73 -3.81
C GLU A 98 1.09 10.34 -4.45
N VAL A 99 -0.06 9.86 -4.91
CA VAL A 99 -0.16 8.54 -5.58
C VAL A 99 0.67 8.54 -6.86
N ARG A 100 0.58 9.61 -7.66
CA ARG A 100 1.41 9.77 -8.87
C ARG A 100 2.90 9.83 -8.52
N GLN A 101 3.27 10.60 -7.49
CA GLN A 101 4.67 10.69 -7.05
C GLN A 101 5.20 9.34 -6.56
N ALA A 102 4.42 8.61 -5.77
CA ALA A 102 4.79 7.28 -5.29
C ALA A 102 5.01 6.29 -6.45
N VAL A 103 4.09 6.23 -7.42
CA VAL A 103 4.21 5.37 -8.60
C VAL A 103 5.43 5.73 -9.47
N LEU A 104 5.78 7.01 -9.58
CA LEU A 104 6.98 7.41 -10.30
C LEU A 104 8.26 7.00 -9.55
N ARG A 105 8.30 7.15 -8.23
CA ARG A 105 9.47 6.77 -7.40
C ARG A 105 9.75 5.28 -7.42
N ILE A 106 8.73 4.42 -7.30
CA ILE A 106 8.93 2.96 -7.26
C ILE A 106 9.47 2.37 -8.57
N LYS A 107 9.56 3.14 -9.64
CA LYS A 107 10.27 2.73 -10.86
C LYS A 107 11.79 2.65 -10.68
N HIS A 108 12.32 3.22 -9.61
CA HIS A 108 13.74 3.16 -9.27
C HIS A 108 13.96 2.15 -8.13
N ALA A 109 14.96 1.28 -8.26
CA ALA A 109 15.24 0.20 -7.30
C ALA A 109 15.49 0.72 -5.87
N THR A 110 15.99 1.95 -5.70
CA THR A 110 16.20 2.57 -4.39
C THR A 110 14.93 2.76 -3.59
N PHE A 111 13.76 2.72 -4.23
CA PHE A 111 12.44 2.87 -3.59
C PHE A 111 11.70 1.53 -3.42
N GLU A 112 12.40 0.40 -3.43
CA GLU A 112 11.81 -0.91 -3.14
C GLU A 112 11.01 -0.94 -1.82
N PRO A 113 11.47 -0.35 -0.69
CA PRO A 113 10.68 -0.29 0.53
C PRO A 113 9.33 0.43 0.34
N LEU A 114 9.29 1.49 -0.46
CA LEU A 114 8.04 2.18 -0.80
C LEU A 114 7.11 1.28 -1.64
N ALA A 115 7.66 0.53 -2.60
CA ALA A 115 6.87 -0.41 -3.41
C ALA A 115 6.20 -1.47 -2.54
N MET A 116 6.93 -2.02 -1.54
CA MET A 116 6.38 -2.95 -0.56
C MET A 116 5.24 -2.33 0.26
N GLN A 117 5.38 -1.07 0.68
CA GLN A 117 4.32 -0.36 1.41
C GLN A 117 3.07 -0.13 0.55
N LEU A 118 3.24 0.27 -0.72
CA LEU A 118 2.10 0.41 -1.64
C LEU A 118 1.40 -0.92 -1.88
N GLY A 119 2.16 -2.01 -2.01
CA GLY A 119 1.62 -3.37 -2.10
C GLY A 119 0.78 -3.75 -0.87
N SER A 120 1.28 -3.44 0.33
CA SER A 120 0.56 -3.68 1.59
C SER A 120 -0.74 -2.87 1.67
N LEU A 121 -0.71 -1.59 1.28
CA LEU A 121 -1.91 -0.75 1.23
C LEU A 121 -2.94 -1.27 0.22
N LEU A 122 -2.48 -1.74 -0.93
CA LEU A 122 -3.37 -2.34 -1.93
C LEU A 122 -3.98 -3.64 -1.38
N ALA A 123 -3.18 -4.49 -0.72
CA ALA A 123 -3.66 -5.73 -0.10
C ALA A 123 -4.71 -5.45 0.97
N GLU A 124 -4.53 -4.42 1.82
CA GLU A 124 -5.55 -4.00 2.78
C GLU A 124 -6.87 -3.62 2.09
N ARG A 125 -6.81 -2.91 0.97
CA ARG A 125 -8.01 -2.55 0.20
C ARG A 125 -8.69 -3.75 -0.46
N LEU A 126 -7.94 -4.82 -0.74
CA LEU A 126 -8.42 -6.04 -1.36
C LEU A 126 -8.97 -7.07 -0.36
N GLN A 127 -8.78 -6.90 0.95
CA GLN A 127 -9.13 -7.90 1.99
C GLN A 127 -10.62 -8.24 2.08
N ASN A 128 -11.52 -7.43 1.50
CA ASN A 128 -12.96 -7.66 1.54
C ASN A 128 -13.45 -8.53 0.36
N ASN A 129 -13.09 -9.82 0.36
CA ASN A 129 -13.60 -10.85 -0.55
C ASN A 129 -13.31 -10.65 -2.05
N PHE A 130 -12.31 -9.82 -2.41
CA PHE A 130 -11.96 -9.62 -3.82
C PHE A 130 -11.45 -10.90 -4.51
N PHE A 131 -10.80 -11.78 -3.76
CA PHE A 131 -10.24 -13.04 -4.23
C PHE A 131 -11.10 -14.24 -3.78
N THR A 132 -12.43 -14.17 -3.95
CA THR A 132 -13.30 -15.30 -3.65
C THR A 132 -14.12 -15.65 -4.91
N PRO A 133 -13.85 -16.79 -5.56
CA PRO A 133 -12.81 -17.78 -5.26
C PRO A 133 -11.38 -17.25 -5.51
N PRO A 134 -10.34 -17.90 -4.93
CA PRO A 134 -8.96 -17.47 -5.19
C PRO A 134 -8.60 -17.64 -6.67
N PRO A 135 -7.76 -16.77 -7.25
CA PRO A 135 -7.35 -16.85 -8.63
C PRO A 135 -6.46 -18.09 -8.88
N ASP A 136 -6.65 -18.76 -9.99
CA ASP A 136 -5.81 -19.90 -10.42
C ASP A 136 -4.41 -19.42 -10.86
N ILE A 137 -4.31 -18.20 -11.40
CA ILE A 137 -3.08 -17.64 -11.94
C ILE A 137 -2.96 -16.16 -11.52
N VAL A 138 -1.77 -15.76 -11.08
CA VAL A 138 -1.40 -14.36 -10.85
C VAL A 138 -0.29 -13.99 -11.82
N ALA A 139 -0.52 -13.03 -12.69
CA ALA A 139 0.46 -12.57 -13.67
C ALA A 139 0.82 -11.10 -13.42
N PRO A 140 2.07 -10.77 -13.06
CA PRO A 140 2.51 -9.39 -12.95
C PRO A 140 2.69 -8.77 -14.33
N VAL A 141 2.40 -7.47 -14.45
CA VAL A 141 2.81 -6.69 -15.61
C VAL A 141 4.29 -6.33 -15.44
N PRO A 142 5.21 -6.85 -16.29
CA PRO A 142 6.63 -6.60 -16.12
C PRO A 142 6.94 -5.13 -16.39
N MET A 143 7.75 -4.53 -15.52
CA MET A 143 8.35 -3.24 -15.82
C MET A 143 9.51 -3.44 -16.79
N HIS A 144 9.59 -2.57 -17.80
CA HIS A 144 10.70 -2.62 -18.76
C HIS A 144 11.98 -2.13 -18.05
N TRP A 145 12.90 -3.04 -17.76
CA TRP A 145 14.12 -2.80 -16.98
C TRP A 145 15.30 -2.27 -17.82
N LEU A 146 15.09 -2.05 -19.13
CA LEU A 146 16.08 -1.53 -20.07
C LEU A 146 15.91 -0.01 -20.33
N LYS A 147 15.54 0.77 -19.28
CA LYS A 147 15.60 2.23 -19.37
C LYS A 147 16.49 2.79 -18.29
#